data_3399d2ae7c22a0ea22b27ca966724aff
#
_entry.id   3399d2ae7c22a0ea22b27ca966724aff
#
_cell.length_a   1.000
_cell.length_b   1.000
_cell.length_c   1.000
_cell.angle_alpha   90.00
_cell.angle_beta   90.00
_cell.angle_gamma   90.00
#
_symmetry.space_group_name_H-M   'P 1'
#
loop_
_entity.id
_entity.type
_entity.pdbx_description
1 polymer ?
#
loop_
_entity_poly.entity_id
_entity_poly.type
_entity_poly.pdbx_seq_one_letter_code
_entity_poly.pdbx_strand_id
1 'polypeptide(L)'
;MNLISNRDLYDLVKSLSKSEKRFLKLTAWASDINPNLITLFNTIELASDFKEDFYAKTGKSKNETLQTKSQTSENLYNFILKCLRSFHAESSASYVIKDEITNILNLFDKAQYKQCRKILNKQKQEAYRFERFHFILELIGLEKLLISIETQFNIKNNTIENLVKEELDVIEKAKNL
;
A
#
# COMPACT_ATOMS: atom_id res chain seq x y z
N MET A 1 8.57 15.51 -14.22
CA MET A 1 8.16 14.51 -15.21
C MET A 1 6.92 13.81 -14.64
N ASN A 2 5.72 14.07 -15.18
CA ASN A 2 4.51 13.42 -14.65
C ASN A 2 4.53 11.95 -15.07
N LEU A 3 4.58 11.07 -14.07
CA LEU A 3 4.54 9.61 -14.25
C LEU A 3 3.15 9.10 -14.65
N ILE A 4 2.09 9.92 -14.46
CA ILE A 4 0.69 9.51 -14.61
C ILE A 4 0.04 10.36 -15.68
N SER A 5 -0.52 9.72 -16.71
CA SER A 5 -1.29 10.40 -17.75
C SER A 5 -2.75 10.63 -17.29
N ASN A 6 -3.42 11.58 -17.93
CA ASN A 6 -4.86 11.79 -17.70
C ASN A 6 -5.70 10.56 -18.09
N ARG A 7 -5.20 9.77 -19.02
CA ARG A 7 -5.79 8.50 -19.42
C ARG A 7 -5.73 7.46 -18.33
N ASP A 8 -4.58 7.34 -17.65
CA ASP A 8 -4.40 6.39 -16.55
C ASP A 8 -5.37 6.71 -15.40
N LEU A 9 -5.56 8.00 -15.08
CA LEU A 9 -6.52 8.42 -14.07
C LEU A 9 -7.95 8.07 -14.47
N TYR A 10 -8.34 8.32 -15.74
CA TYR A 10 -9.66 7.97 -16.26
C TYR A 10 -9.91 6.47 -16.14
N ASP A 11 -8.98 5.66 -16.63
CA ASP A 11 -9.08 4.20 -16.62
C ASP A 11 -9.17 3.67 -15.17
N LEU A 12 -8.39 4.24 -14.23
CA LEU A 12 -8.46 3.91 -12.81
C LEU A 12 -9.86 4.22 -12.23
N VAL A 13 -10.40 5.42 -12.45
CA VAL A 13 -11.73 5.80 -11.93
C VAL A 13 -12.83 4.90 -12.51
N LYS A 14 -12.71 4.52 -13.79
CA LYS A 14 -13.67 3.63 -14.44
C LYS A 14 -13.61 2.20 -13.93
N SER A 15 -12.44 1.72 -13.54
CA SER A 15 -12.23 0.36 -13.00
C SER A 15 -12.81 0.18 -11.58
N LEU A 16 -13.05 1.27 -10.84
CA LEU A 16 -13.55 1.19 -9.46
C LEU A 16 -14.96 0.58 -9.40
N SER A 17 -15.15 -0.34 -8.47
CA SER A 17 -16.46 -0.88 -8.11
C SER A 17 -17.36 0.17 -7.45
N LYS A 18 -18.66 -0.09 -7.39
CA LYS A 18 -19.63 0.79 -6.70
C LYS A 18 -19.27 0.99 -5.22
N SER A 19 -18.79 -0.06 -4.55
CA SER A 19 -18.41 -0.03 -3.14
C SER A 19 -17.17 0.84 -2.91
N GLU A 20 -16.15 0.71 -3.75
CA GLU A 20 -14.93 1.50 -3.69
C GLU A 20 -15.20 2.98 -3.95
N LYS A 21 -16.05 3.30 -4.95
CA LYS A 21 -16.49 4.67 -5.24
C LYS A 21 -17.22 5.29 -4.05
N ARG A 22 -18.10 4.52 -3.41
CA ARG A 22 -18.81 4.98 -2.21
C ARG A 22 -17.85 5.24 -1.05
N PHE A 23 -16.93 4.31 -0.80
CA PHE A 23 -15.91 4.46 0.25
C PHE A 23 -15.03 5.69 0.01
N LEU A 24 -14.57 5.90 -1.23
CA LEU A 24 -13.78 7.06 -1.62
C LEU A 24 -14.52 8.38 -1.33
N LYS A 25 -15.79 8.48 -1.72
CA LYS A 25 -16.61 9.68 -1.48
C LYS A 25 -16.81 9.95 0.02
N LEU A 26 -17.04 8.91 0.82
CA LEU A 26 -17.17 9.02 2.28
C LEU A 26 -15.86 9.46 2.93
N THR A 27 -14.74 8.85 2.53
CA THR A 27 -13.40 9.21 3.02
C THR A 27 -13.04 10.65 2.66
N ALA A 28 -13.36 11.06 1.44
CA ALA A 28 -13.13 12.43 0.98
C ALA A 28 -13.91 13.46 1.81
N TRP A 29 -15.16 13.16 2.11
CA TRP A 29 -16.00 14.01 2.96
C TRP A 29 -15.47 14.10 4.40
N ALA A 30 -15.02 12.98 4.98
CA ALA A 30 -14.50 12.92 6.33
C ALA A 30 -13.11 13.57 6.51
N SER A 31 -12.32 13.69 5.43
CA SER A 31 -10.93 14.13 5.47
C SER A 31 -10.71 15.59 5.06
N ASP A 32 -11.77 16.37 4.88
CA ASP A 32 -11.73 17.78 4.42
C ASP A 32 -10.82 18.01 3.19
N ILE A 33 -10.96 17.11 2.22
CA ILE A 33 -10.14 17.12 1.00
C ILE A 33 -10.53 18.29 0.10
N ASN A 34 -9.53 18.80 -0.66
CA ASN A 34 -9.73 19.84 -1.65
C ASN A 34 -10.95 19.51 -2.55
N PRO A 35 -12.00 20.36 -2.56
CA PRO A 35 -13.23 20.13 -3.33
C PRO A 35 -13.01 19.90 -4.84
N ASN A 36 -11.90 20.42 -5.39
CA ASN A 36 -11.56 20.23 -6.80
C ASN A 36 -11.26 18.76 -7.14
N LEU A 37 -10.72 17.97 -6.19
CA LEU A 37 -10.47 16.56 -6.40
C LEU A 37 -11.77 15.77 -6.56
N ILE A 38 -12.77 16.05 -5.73
CA ILE A 38 -14.07 15.38 -5.80
C ILE A 38 -14.85 15.82 -7.04
N THR A 39 -14.75 17.10 -7.41
CA THR A 39 -15.36 17.60 -8.65
C THR A 39 -14.76 16.89 -9.87
N LEU A 40 -13.42 16.74 -9.92
CA LEU A 40 -12.74 16.03 -10.99
C LEU A 40 -13.15 14.54 -11.01
N PHE A 41 -13.15 13.87 -9.86
CA PHE A 41 -13.60 12.50 -9.73
C PHE A 41 -15.02 12.29 -10.27
N ASN A 42 -15.99 13.12 -9.84
CA ASN A 42 -17.38 13.03 -10.29
C ASN A 42 -17.52 13.31 -11.79
N THR A 43 -16.73 14.25 -12.33
CA THR A 43 -16.71 14.55 -13.77
C THR A 43 -16.25 13.35 -14.59
N ILE A 44 -15.18 12.68 -14.14
CA ILE A 44 -14.67 11.46 -14.80
C ILE A 44 -15.65 10.30 -14.62
N GLU A 45 -16.24 10.13 -13.43
CA GLU A 45 -17.19 9.05 -13.15
C GLU A 45 -18.39 9.11 -14.08
N LEU A 46 -18.95 10.31 -14.35
CA LEU A 46 -20.12 10.52 -15.18
C LEU A 46 -19.82 10.49 -16.70
N ALA A 47 -18.57 10.67 -17.09
CA ALA A 47 -18.21 10.70 -18.50
C ALA A 47 -18.40 9.32 -19.15
N SER A 48 -18.99 9.25 -20.35
CA SER A 48 -19.09 8.01 -21.15
C SER A 48 -17.75 7.63 -21.79
N ASP A 49 -16.99 8.65 -22.24
CA ASP A 49 -15.75 8.48 -22.98
C ASP A 49 -14.62 9.33 -22.42
N PHE A 50 -13.38 8.92 -22.68
CA PHE A 50 -12.21 9.73 -22.35
C PHE A 50 -12.18 11.01 -23.20
N LYS A 51 -12.07 12.17 -22.53
CA LYS A 51 -11.86 13.48 -23.16
C LYS A 51 -10.72 14.18 -22.46
N GLU A 52 -9.79 14.73 -23.21
CA GLU A 52 -8.67 15.51 -22.64
C GLU A 52 -9.15 16.75 -21.86
N ASP A 53 -10.34 17.26 -22.18
CA ASP A 53 -10.93 18.46 -21.60
C ASP A 53 -11.68 18.27 -20.28
N PHE A 54 -11.59 17.11 -19.61
CA PHE A 54 -12.21 16.91 -18.28
C PHE A 54 -11.77 17.97 -17.27
N TYR A 55 -10.57 18.47 -17.43
CA TYR A 55 -9.95 19.47 -16.56
C TYR A 55 -10.45 20.90 -16.81
N ALA A 56 -10.98 21.18 -18.00
CA ALA A 56 -11.51 22.51 -18.31
C ALA A 56 -12.77 22.85 -17.51
N LYS A 57 -13.48 21.83 -17.03
CA LYS A 57 -14.75 21.98 -16.27
C LYS A 57 -14.55 22.04 -14.75
N THR A 58 -13.38 21.69 -14.21
CA THR A 58 -13.13 21.60 -12.76
C THR A 58 -12.65 22.92 -12.15
N GLY A 59 -12.14 23.85 -12.95
CA GLY A 59 -11.68 25.14 -12.49
C GLY A 59 -12.71 26.24 -12.81
N LYS A 60 -13.32 26.83 -11.79
CA LYS A 60 -14.08 28.10 -11.94
C LYS A 60 -13.17 29.30 -12.19
N SER A 61 -11.85 29.12 -12.17
CA SER A 61 -10.89 30.20 -12.39
C SER A 61 -10.29 30.11 -13.79
N LYS A 62 -10.46 31.16 -14.57
CA LYS A 62 -9.85 31.34 -15.90
C LYS A 62 -8.30 31.40 -15.88
N ASN A 63 -7.69 31.35 -14.70
CA ASN A 63 -6.25 31.54 -14.49
C ASN A 63 -5.50 30.28 -13.99
N GLU A 64 -6.12 29.09 -14.01
CA GLU A 64 -5.39 27.87 -13.64
C GLU A 64 -4.41 27.47 -14.74
N THR A 65 -3.12 27.42 -14.38
CA THR A 65 -2.03 27.00 -15.26
C THR A 65 -2.11 25.49 -15.54
N LEU A 66 -1.53 25.04 -16.65
CA LEU A 66 -1.41 23.61 -17.00
C LEU A 66 -0.75 22.81 -15.87
N GLN A 67 0.15 23.45 -15.12
CA GLN A 67 0.87 22.86 -13.99
C GLN A 67 -0.06 22.56 -12.81
N THR A 68 -1.03 23.43 -12.51
CA THR A 68 -2.03 23.22 -11.44
C THR A 68 -2.99 22.08 -11.78
N LYS A 69 -3.36 21.95 -13.06
CA LYS A 69 -4.24 20.87 -13.54
C LYS A 69 -3.57 19.50 -13.43
N SER A 70 -2.30 19.43 -13.82
CA SER A 70 -1.49 18.23 -13.71
C SER A 70 -1.33 17.78 -12.25
N GLN A 71 -1.08 18.73 -11.35
CA GLN A 71 -0.96 18.47 -9.91
C GLN A 71 -2.28 17.95 -9.33
N THR A 72 -3.42 18.47 -9.76
CA THR A 72 -4.74 18.00 -9.29
C THR A 72 -5.01 16.57 -9.72
N SER A 73 -4.60 16.17 -10.93
CA SER A 73 -4.74 14.79 -11.42
C SER A 73 -3.91 13.80 -10.60
N GLU A 74 -2.66 14.14 -10.38
CA GLU A 74 -1.71 13.34 -9.60
C GLU A 74 -2.20 13.19 -8.14
N ASN A 75 -2.68 14.28 -7.55
CA ASN A 75 -3.25 14.27 -6.20
C ASN A 75 -4.49 13.38 -6.12
N LEU A 76 -5.39 13.45 -7.10
CA LEU A 76 -6.57 12.57 -7.15
C LEU A 76 -6.17 11.10 -7.32
N TYR A 77 -5.24 10.80 -8.21
CA TYR A 77 -4.74 9.45 -8.42
C TYR A 77 -4.16 8.87 -7.12
N ASN A 78 -3.28 9.59 -6.46
CA ASN A 78 -2.68 9.18 -5.19
C ASN A 78 -3.73 9.01 -4.08
N PHE A 79 -4.74 9.89 -4.05
CA PHE A 79 -5.84 9.77 -3.11
C PHE A 79 -6.67 8.51 -3.36
N ILE A 80 -7.00 8.18 -4.61
CA ILE A 80 -7.71 6.95 -4.97
C ILE A 80 -6.90 5.73 -4.50
N LEU A 81 -5.60 5.67 -4.77
CA LEU A 81 -4.75 4.57 -4.33
C LEU A 81 -4.70 4.44 -2.80
N LYS A 82 -4.69 5.57 -2.07
CA LYS A 82 -4.76 5.57 -0.61
C LYS A 82 -6.09 4.99 -0.11
N CYS A 83 -7.20 5.39 -0.72
CA CYS A 83 -8.53 4.86 -0.39
C CYS A 83 -8.64 3.36 -0.69
N LEU A 84 -8.11 2.90 -1.82
CA LEU A 84 -8.10 1.48 -2.17
C LEU A 84 -7.31 0.65 -1.17
N ARG A 85 -6.13 1.12 -0.74
CA ARG A 85 -5.36 0.45 0.31
C ARG A 85 -6.16 0.32 1.60
N SER A 86 -6.81 1.39 2.06
CA SER A 86 -7.65 1.35 3.26
C SER A 86 -8.87 0.47 3.10
N PHE A 87 -9.52 0.50 1.94
CA PHE A 87 -10.71 -0.32 1.65
C PHE A 87 -10.41 -1.81 1.65
N HIS A 88 -9.24 -2.19 1.13
CA HIS A 88 -8.81 -3.58 1.03
C HIS A 88 -7.95 -4.06 2.21
N ALA A 89 -7.63 -3.21 3.17
CA ALA A 89 -6.72 -3.53 4.29
C ALA A 89 -7.08 -4.83 5.03
N GLU A 90 -8.37 -5.12 5.17
CA GLU A 90 -8.86 -6.33 5.85
C GLU A 90 -9.39 -7.41 4.90
N SER A 91 -9.34 -7.18 3.58
CA SER A 91 -10.04 -8.03 2.60
C SER A 91 -9.31 -9.31 2.23
N SER A 92 -8.01 -9.42 2.47
CA SER A 92 -7.23 -10.63 2.20
C SER A 92 -6.05 -10.80 3.16
N ALA A 93 -5.65 -12.06 3.38
CA ALA A 93 -4.48 -12.37 4.22
C ALA A 93 -3.21 -11.63 3.77
N SER A 94 -3.02 -11.43 2.47
CA SER A 94 -1.86 -10.72 1.92
C SER A 94 -1.84 -9.24 2.32
N TYR A 95 -2.97 -8.54 2.34
CA TYR A 95 -3.05 -7.16 2.78
C TYR A 95 -2.79 -7.05 4.28
N VAL A 96 -3.38 -7.94 5.09
CA VAL A 96 -3.16 -7.96 6.54
C VAL A 96 -1.68 -8.19 6.86
N ILE A 97 -1.04 -9.17 6.22
CA ILE A 97 0.39 -9.45 6.44
C ILE A 97 1.24 -8.23 6.05
N LYS A 98 0.95 -7.57 4.92
CA LYS A 98 1.68 -6.39 4.46
C LYS A 98 1.54 -5.20 5.41
N ASP A 99 0.35 -4.97 5.93
CA ASP A 99 0.09 -3.90 6.90
C ASP A 99 0.84 -4.16 8.21
N GLU A 100 0.84 -5.40 8.68
CA GLU A 100 1.56 -5.79 9.89
C GLU A 100 3.09 -5.76 9.71
N ILE A 101 3.62 -6.03 8.53
CA ILE A 101 5.04 -5.79 8.21
C ILE A 101 5.38 -4.30 8.40
N THR A 102 4.50 -3.41 7.92
CA THR A 102 4.66 -1.96 8.11
C THR A 102 4.63 -1.59 9.60
N ASN A 103 3.76 -2.22 10.39
CA ASN A 103 3.70 -2.03 11.85
C ASN A 103 4.98 -2.52 12.54
N ILE A 104 5.56 -3.64 12.10
CA ILE A 104 6.85 -4.14 12.60
C ILE A 104 7.95 -3.10 12.37
N LEU A 105 8.05 -2.53 11.16
CA LEU A 105 9.04 -1.50 10.83
C LEU A 105 8.86 -0.24 11.70
N ASN A 106 7.64 0.24 11.86
CA ASN A 106 7.33 1.39 12.70
C ASN A 106 7.71 1.15 14.18
N LEU A 107 7.48 -0.05 14.69
CA LEU A 107 7.86 -0.42 16.06
C LEU A 107 9.37 -0.61 16.20
N PHE A 108 10.03 -1.09 15.15
CA PHE A 108 11.48 -1.23 15.08
C PHE A 108 12.18 0.12 15.19
N ASP A 109 11.70 1.13 14.43
CA ASP A 109 12.21 2.51 14.50
C ASP A 109 12.04 3.14 15.90
N LYS A 110 11.06 2.64 16.66
CA LYS A 110 10.83 3.03 18.07
C LYS A 110 11.55 2.15 19.08
N ALA A 111 12.46 1.26 18.64
CA ALA A 111 13.17 0.30 19.47
C ALA A 111 12.25 -0.63 20.30
N GLN A 112 11.01 -0.87 19.85
CA GLN A 112 10.04 -1.74 20.52
C GLN A 112 10.22 -3.21 20.10
N TYR A 113 11.45 -3.75 20.17
CA TYR A 113 11.85 -5.05 19.62
C TYR A 113 11.02 -6.24 20.13
N LYS A 114 10.58 -6.22 21.41
CA LYS A 114 9.71 -7.27 21.95
C LYS A 114 8.34 -7.31 21.27
N GLN A 115 7.81 -6.14 20.91
CA GLN A 115 6.53 -6.05 20.19
C GLN A 115 6.71 -6.48 18.74
N CYS A 116 7.79 -6.04 18.07
CA CYS A 116 8.16 -6.50 16.73
C CYS A 116 8.17 -8.02 16.65
N ARG A 117 8.85 -8.69 17.57
CA ARG A 117 8.97 -10.16 17.60
C ARG A 117 7.61 -10.85 17.74
N LYS A 118 6.70 -10.32 18.56
CA LYS A 118 5.35 -10.89 18.71
C LYS A 118 4.56 -10.84 17.41
N ILE A 119 4.55 -9.68 16.76
CA ILE A 119 3.82 -9.51 15.49
C ILE A 119 4.47 -10.37 14.40
N LEU A 120 5.79 -10.34 14.28
CA LEU A 120 6.56 -11.10 13.32
C LEU A 120 6.26 -12.60 13.40
N ASN A 121 6.31 -13.19 14.59
CA ASN A 121 6.03 -14.61 14.78
C ASN A 121 4.61 -14.98 14.34
N LYS A 122 3.63 -14.14 14.68
CA LYS A 122 2.23 -14.33 14.28
C LYS A 122 2.09 -14.27 12.76
N GLN A 123 2.64 -13.23 12.13
CA GLN A 123 2.51 -13.04 10.69
C GLN A 123 3.28 -14.08 9.87
N LYS A 124 4.41 -14.56 10.39
CA LYS A 124 5.17 -15.65 9.76
C LYS A 124 4.32 -16.94 9.71
N GLN A 125 3.61 -17.28 10.81
CA GLN A 125 2.69 -18.42 10.82
C GLN A 125 1.54 -18.26 9.81
N GLU A 126 0.93 -17.06 9.74
CA GLU A 126 -0.13 -16.78 8.77
C GLU A 126 0.39 -16.81 7.32
N ALA A 127 1.60 -16.30 7.07
CA ALA A 127 2.23 -16.35 5.76
C ALA A 127 2.49 -17.80 5.30
N TYR A 128 2.91 -18.69 6.21
CA TYR A 128 3.04 -20.13 5.95
C TYR A 128 1.68 -20.79 5.68
N ARG A 129 0.67 -20.47 6.49
CA ARG A 129 -0.68 -21.02 6.35
C ARG A 129 -1.30 -20.74 4.98
N PHE A 130 -1.01 -19.54 4.43
CA PHE A 130 -1.53 -19.11 3.13
C PHE A 130 -0.52 -19.27 1.99
N GLU A 131 0.61 -19.94 2.23
CA GLU A 131 1.69 -20.18 1.23
C GLU A 131 2.16 -18.88 0.54
N ARG A 132 2.27 -17.79 1.32
CA ARG A 132 2.72 -16.49 0.82
C ARG A 132 4.24 -16.38 0.90
N PHE A 133 4.96 -17.15 0.10
CA PHE A 133 6.42 -17.32 0.19
C PHE A 133 7.20 -16.01 0.14
N HIS A 134 6.78 -15.04 -0.67
CA HIS A 134 7.43 -13.73 -0.72
C HIS A 134 7.35 -12.97 0.61
N PHE A 135 6.22 -13.06 1.34
CA PHE A 135 6.12 -12.47 2.69
C PHE A 135 6.90 -13.27 3.73
N ILE A 136 7.00 -14.58 3.59
CA ILE A 136 7.84 -15.39 4.48
C ILE A 136 9.30 -14.96 4.36
N LEU A 137 9.81 -14.75 3.15
CA LEU A 137 11.18 -14.26 2.92
C LEU A 137 11.39 -12.86 3.51
N GLU A 138 10.44 -11.95 3.34
CA GLU A 138 10.50 -10.61 3.93
C GLU A 138 10.52 -10.66 5.47
N LEU A 139 9.68 -11.50 6.08
CA LEU A 139 9.62 -11.70 7.53
C LEU A 139 10.88 -12.38 8.08
N ILE A 140 11.49 -13.34 7.37
CA ILE A 140 12.77 -13.92 7.73
C ILE A 140 13.88 -12.86 7.73
N GLY A 141 13.87 -11.96 6.74
CA GLY A 141 14.79 -10.82 6.69
C GLY A 141 14.69 -9.92 7.92
N LEU A 142 13.45 -9.56 8.32
CA LEU A 142 13.19 -8.78 9.54
C LEU A 142 13.58 -9.53 10.81
N GLU A 143 13.39 -10.85 10.86
CA GLU A 143 13.80 -11.68 11.98
C GLU A 143 15.32 -11.69 12.15
N LYS A 144 16.08 -11.82 11.06
CA LYS A 144 17.56 -11.72 11.08
C LYS A 144 18.01 -10.35 11.59
N LEU A 145 17.32 -9.27 11.16
CA LEU A 145 17.62 -7.92 11.63
C LEU A 145 17.39 -7.77 13.15
N LEU A 146 16.28 -8.28 13.67
CA LEU A 146 15.99 -8.29 15.11
C LEU A 146 17.06 -9.07 15.89
N ILE A 147 17.46 -10.24 15.40
CA ILE A 147 18.50 -11.06 16.04
C ILE A 147 19.84 -10.34 16.04
N SER A 148 20.22 -9.65 14.95
CA SER A 148 21.49 -8.92 14.89
C SER A 148 21.59 -7.82 15.95
N ILE A 149 20.49 -7.18 16.29
CA ILE A 149 20.43 -6.18 17.37
C ILE A 149 20.50 -6.87 18.74
N GLU A 150 19.75 -7.96 18.92
CA GLU A 150 19.75 -8.71 20.18
C GLU A 150 21.08 -9.40 20.46
N THR A 151 21.83 -9.82 19.41
CA THR A 151 23.16 -10.43 19.56
C THR A 151 24.26 -9.44 19.97
N GLN A 152 24.08 -8.14 19.71
CA GLN A 152 24.92 -7.12 20.33
C GLN A 152 24.80 -7.14 21.88
N PHE A 153 23.75 -7.79 22.40
CA PHE A 153 23.48 -7.98 23.83
C PHE A 153 23.61 -9.42 24.32
N ASN A 154 24.46 -10.27 23.67
CA ASN A 154 24.82 -11.65 24.11
C ASN A 154 23.82 -12.80 23.84
N ILE A 155 23.16 -12.89 22.68
CA ILE A 155 22.32 -14.05 22.33
C ILE A 155 22.97 -14.95 21.26
N LYS A 156 22.83 -16.28 21.44
CA LYS A 156 23.56 -17.37 20.76
C LYS A 156 23.45 -17.42 19.21
N ASN A 157 24.58 -17.73 18.56
CA ASN A 157 24.77 -17.83 17.09
C ASN A 157 23.91 -18.86 16.34
N ASN A 158 23.39 -19.91 16.99
CA ASN A 158 22.65 -20.99 16.32
C ASN A 158 21.34 -20.57 15.68
N THR A 159 20.79 -19.40 16.02
CA THR A 159 19.48 -18.95 15.53
C THR A 159 19.56 -18.42 14.09
N ILE A 160 20.66 -17.78 13.70
CA ILE A 160 20.84 -17.24 12.33
C ILE A 160 21.04 -18.35 11.32
N GLU A 161 21.81 -19.39 11.65
CA GLU A 161 22.02 -20.55 10.76
C GLU A 161 20.69 -21.27 10.44
N ASN A 162 19.82 -21.42 11.45
CA ASN A 162 18.50 -22.01 11.25
C ASN A 162 17.61 -21.17 10.34
N LEU A 163 17.66 -19.82 10.46
CA LEU A 163 16.94 -18.92 9.57
C LEU A 163 17.48 -18.94 8.14
N VAL A 164 18.77 -19.12 7.94
CA VAL A 164 19.34 -19.28 6.59
C VAL A 164 18.87 -20.59 5.94
N LYS A 165 18.80 -21.69 6.69
CA LYS A 165 18.24 -22.95 6.18
C LYS A 165 16.78 -22.80 5.83
N GLU A 166 15.98 -22.18 6.71
CA GLU A 166 14.57 -21.91 6.47
C GLU A 166 14.36 -21.04 5.21
N GLU A 167 15.17 -20.00 5.04
CA GLU A 167 15.11 -19.14 3.85
C GLU A 167 15.37 -19.92 2.56
N LEU A 168 16.38 -20.80 2.55
CA LEU A 168 16.69 -21.64 1.40
C LEU A 168 15.54 -22.60 1.07
N ASP A 169 14.93 -23.23 2.07
CA ASP A 169 13.77 -24.10 1.90
C ASP A 169 12.56 -23.33 1.32
N VAL A 170 12.34 -22.10 1.75
CA VAL A 170 11.27 -21.25 1.25
C VAL A 170 11.51 -20.82 -0.20
N ILE A 171 12.77 -20.49 -0.54
CA ILE A 171 13.16 -20.17 -1.93
C ILE A 171 12.93 -21.37 -2.84
N GLU A 172 13.28 -22.57 -2.42
CA GLU A 172 13.07 -23.79 -3.19
C GLU A 172 11.57 -24.05 -3.43
N LYS A 173 10.73 -23.90 -2.39
CA LYS A 173 9.27 -24.00 -2.52
C LYS A 173 8.69 -22.96 -3.47
N ALA A 174 9.17 -21.71 -3.40
CA ALA A 174 8.72 -20.63 -4.27
C ALA A 174 9.06 -20.84 -5.76
N LYS A 175 10.12 -21.60 -6.06
CA LYS A 175 10.51 -21.94 -7.46
C LYS A 175 9.59 -22.99 -8.09
N ASN A 176 8.89 -23.77 -7.29
CA ASN A 176 8.05 -24.87 -7.73
C ASN A 176 6.57 -24.48 -7.88
N LEU A 177 6.23 -23.20 -7.77
CA LEU A 177 4.91 -22.62 -8.03
C LEU A 177 4.79 -22.10 -9.47
#